data_b4a5e8893952b48e9558daebe8dd391d
#
_entry.id   b4a5e8893952b48e9558daebe8dd391d
#
_cell.length_a   1.000
_cell.length_b   1.000
_cell.length_c   1.000
_cell.angle_alpha   90.00
_cell.angle_beta   90.00
_cell.angle_gamma   90.00
#
_symmetry.space_group_name_H-M   'P 1'
#
loop_
_entity.id
_entity.type
_entity.pdbx_description
1 polymer ?
#
loop_
_entity_poly.entity_id
_entity_poly.type
_entity_poly.pdbx_seq_one_letter_code
_entity_poly.pdbx_strand_id
1 'polypeptide(L)'
;MIGAKTMIRSLGGRLFTMCAVSMSVAVVTISLSLSAPDFGAADALMLRLMSTYNVSGAALALIKDGGIVLEKGYGYRDRETDAPVTTATLFNIGSISKSFTALGIAQLVDQHQVDLDTPVIRYIPELRLSDPRATQAVTLRQLLSHTSGLPPDEQWPRQVPPTREGIVRGFVTMPITAQPGARFQYCSRCVVLAAYALEQIVGQSWEAYTRTHIFVPLGMATASFGLLGLEQAPDRAQPYRHDAVSGEVPIPWSRLQYLQALAPAGGIDASVSEIADYALLQLDDGMLAGHRVVSAQMMAELHRPQIAVGADWTAAARIQNLHYALGWFTADVRGVHLVYHNGANPGFRAAIVLAPSASAGVVVLTNGESDRFTEGAARSLLEQLLR
;
A
#
# COMPACT_ATOMS: atom_id res chain seq x y z
N MET A 1 19.65 82.22 -12.83
CA MET A 1 20.85 83.03 -13.12
C MET A 1 21.85 82.07 -13.78
N ILE A 2 22.20 82.48 -15.01
CA ILE A 2 23.47 82.26 -15.73
C ILE A 2 23.77 80.78 -16.02
N GLY A 3 23.74 80.21 -17.20
CA GLY A 3 24.04 80.74 -18.52
C GLY A 3 25.43 80.35 -19.00
N ALA A 4 25.47 79.59 -20.06
CA ALA A 4 26.46 79.60 -21.16
C ALA A 4 26.68 78.20 -21.71
N LYS A 5 26.18 77.88 -22.87
CA LYS A 5 26.63 78.05 -24.24
C LYS A 5 27.95 77.38 -24.62
N THR A 6 27.79 76.35 -25.48
CA THR A 6 28.38 76.20 -26.82
C THR A 6 29.86 75.79 -26.91
N MET A 7 30.18 74.66 -27.57
CA MET A 7 30.82 74.72 -28.90
C MET A 7 30.92 73.37 -29.59
N ILE A 8 30.48 73.35 -30.82
CA ILE A 8 30.53 72.31 -31.84
C ILE A 8 31.98 72.18 -32.33
N ARG A 9 32.48 70.95 -32.52
CA ARG A 9 33.44 70.63 -33.58
C ARG A 9 33.19 69.30 -34.21
N SER A 10 32.85 69.32 -35.46
CA SER A 10 32.78 68.21 -36.41
C SER A 10 34.17 67.71 -36.82
N LEU A 11 34.35 66.45 -37.01
CA LEU A 11 35.31 65.84 -37.95
C LEU A 11 34.90 64.40 -38.23
N GLY A 12 34.37 64.11 -39.32
CA GLY A 12 34.98 63.47 -40.48
C GLY A 12 35.00 61.95 -40.38
N GLY A 13 34.02 61.32 -40.94
CA GLY A 13 33.99 60.21 -41.87
C GLY A 13 34.88 59.00 -41.66
N ARG A 14 34.17 57.85 -41.60
CA ARG A 14 34.45 56.68 -42.43
C ARG A 14 33.34 55.63 -42.16
N LEU A 15 32.49 55.41 -43.20
CA LEU A 15 31.62 54.29 -43.27
C LEU A 15 32.44 53.00 -43.30
N PHE A 16 32.25 52.09 -42.31
CA PHE A 16 32.56 50.69 -42.40
C PHE A 16 31.24 49.93 -42.49
N THR A 17 30.95 49.45 -43.68
CA THR A 17 29.86 48.54 -43.97
C THR A 17 30.22 47.16 -43.37
N MET A 18 29.65 46.81 -42.19
CA MET A 18 29.70 45.44 -41.68
C MET A 18 28.55 44.67 -42.30
N CYS A 19 28.88 43.73 -43.20
CA CYS A 19 27.98 42.68 -43.64
C CYS A 19 27.64 41.78 -42.44
N ALA A 20 26.41 41.89 -41.88
CA ALA A 20 25.91 40.95 -40.94
C ALA A 20 25.45 39.68 -41.68
N VAL A 21 26.25 38.62 -41.59
CA VAL A 21 25.82 37.25 -41.99
C VAL A 21 24.91 36.72 -40.90
N SER A 22 23.62 36.78 -41.12
CA SER A 22 22.63 36.11 -40.26
C SER A 22 22.66 34.60 -40.52
N MET A 23 23.30 33.87 -39.60
CA MET A 23 23.29 32.41 -39.57
C MET A 23 21.97 31.95 -38.92
N SER A 24 20.96 31.58 -39.75
CA SER A 24 19.72 30.97 -39.29
C SER A 24 20.00 29.55 -38.85
N VAL A 25 20.06 29.32 -37.54
CA VAL A 25 20.06 27.98 -36.97
C VAL A 25 18.63 27.42 -37.01
N ALA A 26 18.36 26.53 -37.95
CA ALA A 26 17.11 25.78 -37.96
C ALA A 26 17.14 24.79 -36.81
N VAL A 27 16.40 25.07 -35.73
CA VAL A 27 16.13 24.08 -34.66
C VAL A 27 15.14 23.07 -35.20
N VAL A 28 15.62 21.90 -35.62
CA VAL A 28 14.77 20.75 -35.94
C VAL A 28 14.33 20.17 -34.61
N THR A 29 13.13 20.51 -34.16
CA THR A 29 12.46 19.82 -33.08
C THR A 29 11.97 18.47 -33.61
N ILE A 30 12.71 17.39 -33.32
CA ILE A 30 12.24 16.03 -33.52
C ILE A 30 11.24 15.77 -32.39
N SER A 31 9.93 15.93 -32.68
CA SER A 31 8.86 15.43 -31.83
C SER A 31 8.86 13.91 -31.96
N LEU A 32 9.54 13.22 -31.04
CA LEU A 32 9.31 11.81 -30.80
C LEU A 32 7.90 11.70 -30.23
N SER A 33 6.92 11.40 -31.08
CA SER A 33 5.62 10.91 -30.63
C SER A 33 5.85 9.50 -30.10
N LEU A 34 6.14 9.37 -28.79
CA LEU A 34 5.98 8.12 -28.09
C LEU A 34 4.49 7.77 -28.18
N SER A 35 4.15 6.80 -29.03
CA SER A 35 2.81 6.20 -29.00
C SER A 35 2.58 5.69 -27.57
N ALA A 36 1.46 6.06 -26.97
CA ALA A 36 1.07 5.54 -25.66
C ALA A 36 1.16 3.99 -25.72
N PRO A 37 1.68 3.34 -24.67
CA PRO A 37 1.74 1.89 -24.62
C PRO A 37 0.34 1.30 -24.88
N ASP A 38 0.27 0.28 -25.75
CA ASP A 38 -1.01 -0.40 -26.00
C ASP A 38 -1.30 -1.36 -24.85
N PHE A 39 -2.16 -0.94 -23.93
CA PHE A 39 -2.63 -1.76 -22.81
C PHE A 39 -3.87 -2.60 -23.15
N GLY A 40 -4.23 -2.76 -24.42
CA GLY A 40 -5.38 -3.57 -24.85
C GLY A 40 -5.33 -5.01 -24.33
N ALA A 41 -4.14 -5.57 -24.20
CA ALA A 41 -3.96 -6.91 -23.60
C ALA A 41 -4.29 -6.94 -22.10
N ALA A 42 -3.96 -5.90 -21.35
CA ALA A 42 -4.32 -5.76 -19.94
C ALA A 42 -5.83 -5.58 -19.77
N ASP A 43 -6.46 -4.73 -20.58
CA ASP A 43 -7.91 -4.54 -20.60
C ASP A 43 -8.65 -5.85 -20.89
N ALA A 44 -8.24 -6.56 -21.93
CA ALA A 44 -8.86 -7.83 -22.32
C ALA A 44 -8.70 -8.89 -21.20
N LEU A 45 -7.56 -8.92 -20.52
CA LEU A 45 -7.33 -9.81 -19.39
C LEU A 45 -8.27 -9.46 -18.22
N MET A 46 -8.34 -8.19 -17.82
CA MET A 46 -9.18 -7.74 -16.71
C MET A 46 -10.65 -8.09 -16.97
N LEU A 47 -11.19 -7.71 -18.12
CA LEU A 47 -12.60 -7.99 -18.48
C LEU A 47 -12.91 -9.49 -18.52
N ARG A 48 -12.01 -10.30 -19.08
CA ARG A 48 -12.15 -11.76 -19.10
C ARG A 48 -12.17 -12.35 -17.69
N LEU A 49 -11.24 -11.93 -16.81
CA LEU A 49 -11.16 -12.44 -15.43
C LEU A 49 -12.36 -11.97 -14.60
N MET A 50 -12.81 -10.71 -14.76
CA MET A 50 -14.03 -10.21 -14.11
C MET A 50 -15.24 -11.06 -14.47
N SER A 51 -15.42 -11.36 -15.76
CA SER A 51 -16.50 -12.25 -16.25
C SER A 51 -16.36 -13.67 -15.70
N THR A 52 -15.13 -14.23 -15.69
CA THR A 52 -14.87 -15.60 -15.22
C THR A 52 -15.17 -15.78 -13.73
N TYR A 53 -14.88 -14.76 -12.93
CA TYR A 53 -14.99 -14.83 -11.47
C TYR A 53 -16.17 -14.04 -10.90
N ASN A 54 -17.06 -13.55 -11.74
CA ASN A 54 -18.26 -12.77 -11.38
C ASN A 54 -17.90 -11.59 -10.48
N VAL A 55 -17.03 -10.71 -10.94
CA VAL A 55 -16.60 -9.50 -10.24
C VAL A 55 -17.28 -8.29 -10.83
N SER A 56 -18.05 -7.53 -10.05
CA SER A 56 -18.80 -6.35 -10.48
C SER A 56 -17.91 -5.18 -10.86
N GLY A 57 -16.97 -4.87 -9.99
CA GLY A 57 -16.10 -3.71 -10.12
C GLY A 57 -14.68 -4.02 -9.71
N ALA A 58 -13.73 -3.44 -10.43
CA ALA A 58 -12.31 -3.53 -10.12
C ALA A 58 -11.57 -2.27 -10.55
N ALA A 59 -10.43 -2.01 -9.91
CA ALA A 59 -9.49 -0.98 -10.34
C ALA A 59 -8.09 -1.59 -10.46
N LEU A 60 -7.33 -1.12 -11.42
CA LEU A 60 -5.99 -1.59 -11.77
C LEU A 60 -5.02 -0.42 -11.83
N ALA A 61 -3.82 -0.60 -11.26
CA ALA A 61 -2.65 0.21 -11.60
C ALA A 61 -1.48 -0.68 -11.99
N LEU A 62 -0.75 -0.26 -13.02
CA LEU A 62 0.50 -0.86 -13.48
C LEU A 62 1.63 0.14 -13.31
N ILE A 63 2.71 -0.31 -12.69
CA ILE A 63 3.92 0.47 -12.46
C ILE A 63 5.06 -0.18 -13.23
N LYS A 64 5.85 0.62 -13.95
CA LYS A 64 7.05 0.17 -14.66
C LYS A 64 8.07 1.30 -14.74
N ASP A 65 9.36 0.94 -14.60
CA ASP A 65 10.49 1.87 -14.73
C ASP A 65 10.36 3.11 -13.83
N GLY A 66 9.83 2.92 -12.61
CA GLY A 66 9.65 3.98 -11.62
C GLY A 66 8.49 4.93 -11.90
N GLY A 67 7.55 4.58 -12.79
CA GLY A 67 6.37 5.38 -13.11
C GLY A 67 5.08 4.56 -13.19
N ILE A 68 3.94 5.22 -12.97
CA ILE A 68 2.63 4.65 -13.20
C ILE A 68 2.38 4.69 -14.71
N VAL A 69 2.21 3.52 -15.34
CA VAL A 69 2.02 3.40 -16.79
C VAL A 69 0.57 3.16 -17.18
N LEU A 70 -0.26 2.68 -16.26
CA LEU A 70 -1.71 2.53 -16.43
C LEU A 70 -2.41 2.66 -15.09
N GLU A 71 -3.51 3.42 -15.08
CA GLU A 71 -4.53 3.38 -14.03
C GLU A 71 -5.89 3.33 -14.67
N LYS A 72 -6.76 2.40 -14.22
CA LYS A 72 -8.09 2.25 -14.82
C LYS A 72 -9.09 1.58 -13.89
N GLY A 73 -10.33 2.11 -13.90
CA GLY A 73 -11.50 1.46 -13.32
C GLY A 73 -12.22 0.58 -14.35
N TYR A 74 -12.82 -0.51 -13.87
CA TYR A 74 -13.60 -1.47 -14.67
C TYR A 74 -14.90 -1.81 -13.96
N GLY A 75 -16.00 -1.91 -14.72
CA GLY A 75 -17.31 -2.28 -14.20
C GLY A 75 -17.90 -1.24 -13.25
N TYR A 76 -18.62 -1.72 -12.23
CA TYR A 76 -19.45 -0.88 -11.37
C TYR A 76 -18.97 -0.89 -9.92
N ARG A 77 -18.81 0.30 -9.35
CA ARG A 77 -18.59 0.46 -7.89
C ARG A 77 -19.89 0.22 -7.11
N ASP A 78 -21.01 0.47 -7.75
CA ASP A 78 -22.35 0.23 -7.21
C ASP A 78 -23.27 -0.21 -8.36
N ARG A 79 -23.81 -1.43 -8.25
CA ARG A 79 -24.70 -2.00 -9.28
C ARG A 79 -26.13 -1.54 -9.17
N GLU A 80 -26.56 -1.08 -8.00
CA GLU A 80 -27.92 -0.60 -7.82
C GLU A 80 -28.13 0.75 -8.52
N THR A 81 -27.06 1.54 -8.61
CA THR A 81 -27.05 2.87 -9.22
C THR A 81 -26.35 2.93 -10.59
N ASP A 82 -25.82 1.81 -11.07
CA ASP A 82 -24.98 1.72 -12.26
C ASP A 82 -23.76 2.67 -12.22
N ALA A 83 -23.30 3.02 -11.03
CA ALA A 83 -22.16 3.90 -10.85
C ALA A 83 -20.85 3.20 -11.25
N PRO A 84 -20.09 3.74 -12.21
CA PRO A 84 -18.86 3.10 -12.66
C PRO A 84 -17.73 3.19 -11.63
N VAL A 85 -16.80 2.24 -11.65
CA VAL A 85 -15.53 2.35 -10.96
C VAL A 85 -14.66 3.39 -11.66
N THR A 86 -14.07 4.28 -10.89
CA THR A 86 -13.05 5.24 -11.35
C THR A 86 -11.70 4.92 -10.71
N THR A 87 -10.64 5.60 -11.11
CA THR A 87 -9.33 5.47 -10.45
C THR A 87 -9.30 6.08 -9.05
N ALA A 88 -10.27 6.95 -8.73
CA ALA A 88 -10.47 7.58 -7.44
C ALA A 88 -11.46 6.83 -6.52
N THR A 89 -12.13 5.80 -7.02
CA THR A 89 -13.06 5.00 -6.22
C THR A 89 -12.35 4.35 -5.04
N LEU A 90 -12.86 4.59 -3.82
CA LEU A 90 -12.32 3.97 -2.61
C LEU A 90 -12.78 2.52 -2.47
N PHE A 91 -11.82 1.65 -2.20
CA PHE A 91 -12.01 0.26 -1.81
C PHE A 91 -11.37 0.02 -0.45
N ASN A 92 -11.93 -0.87 0.35
CA ASN A 92 -11.19 -1.38 1.50
C ASN A 92 -10.05 -2.28 1.02
N ILE A 93 -8.81 -1.95 1.41
CA ILE A 93 -7.61 -2.66 0.96
C ILE A 93 -7.22 -3.84 1.85
N GLY A 94 -8.01 -4.12 2.88
CA GLY A 94 -7.79 -5.27 3.77
C GLY A 94 -6.39 -5.28 4.37
N SER A 95 -5.81 -6.46 4.41
CA SER A 95 -4.51 -6.70 5.08
C SER A 95 -3.31 -5.98 4.48
N ILE A 96 -3.43 -5.31 3.33
CA ILE A 96 -2.40 -4.36 2.86
C ILE A 96 -2.18 -3.25 3.90
N SER A 97 -3.20 -2.93 4.73
CA SER A 97 -3.08 -2.00 5.86
C SER A 97 -1.94 -2.31 6.83
N LYS A 98 -1.54 -3.59 6.94
CA LYS A 98 -0.44 -4.02 7.83
C LYS A 98 0.90 -3.41 7.42
N SER A 99 1.12 -3.24 6.12
CA SER A 99 2.34 -2.63 5.60
C SER A 99 2.44 -1.15 5.97
N PHE A 100 1.31 -0.45 6.05
CA PHE A 100 1.26 0.95 6.53
C PHE A 100 1.60 1.06 8.02
N THR A 101 1.11 0.11 8.83
CA THR A 101 1.49 0.04 10.25
C THR A 101 2.99 -0.22 10.41
N ALA A 102 3.54 -1.16 9.62
CA ALA A 102 4.97 -1.44 9.62
C ALA A 102 5.78 -0.22 9.16
N LEU A 103 5.32 0.52 8.15
CA LEU A 103 5.96 1.75 7.69
C LEU A 103 5.96 2.83 8.79
N GLY A 104 4.84 3.01 9.53
CA GLY A 104 4.79 3.94 10.66
C GLY A 104 5.77 3.58 11.77
N ILE A 105 5.91 2.29 12.11
CA ILE A 105 6.92 1.82 13.06
C ILE A 105 8.34 2.04 12.51
N ALA A 106 8.59 1.80 11.22
CA ALA A 106 9.87 2.05 10.57
C ALA A 106 10.29 3.53 10.65
N GLN A 107 9.33 4.46 10.48
CA GLN A 107 9.59 5.89 10.69
C GLN A 107 10.02 6.21 12.12
N LEU A 108 9.42 5.55 13.13
CA LEU A 108 9.84 5.73 14.52
C LEU A 108 11.23 5.14 14.79
N VAL A 109 11.62 4.07 14.09
CA VAL A 109 12.99 3.53 14.16
C VAL A 109 13.98 4.53 13.57
N ASP A 110 13.70 5.10 12.42
CA ASP A 110 14.53 6.15 11.80
C ASP A 110 14.70 7.37 12.70
N GLN A 111 13.68 7.69 13.50
CA GLN A 111 13.69 8.77 14.47
C GLN A 111 14.31 8.37 15.82
N HIS A 112 14.85 7.15 15.95
CA HIS A 112 15.42 6.59 17.19
C HIS A 112 14.45 6.58 18.39
N GLN A 113 13.15 6.58 18.14
CA GLN A 113 12.13 6.52 19.19
C GLN A 113 11.82 5.08 19.63
N VAL A 114 12.05 4.11 18.74
CA VAL A 114 11.84 2.68 19.00
C VAL A 114 12.98 1.85 18.42
N ASP A 115 13.10 0.64 18.93
CA ASP A 115 13.92 -0.44 18.38
C ASP A 115 13.00 -1.64 18.14
N LEU A 116 13.09 -2.25 16.95
CA LEU A 116 12.26 -3.40 16.55
C LEU A 116 12.43 -4.61 17.48
N ASP A 117 13.59 -4.75 18.10
CA ASP A 117 13.97 -5.91 18.91
C ASP A 117 13.86 -5.65 20.43
N THR A 118 13.49 -4.44 20.83
CA THR A 118 13.15 -4.11 22.23
C THR A 118 11.79 -4.73 22.59
N PRO A 119 11.66 -5.40 23.75
CA PRO A 119 10.38 -5.94 24.20
C PRO A 119 9.28 -4.90 24.29
N VAL A 120 8.09 -5.22 23.72
CA VAL A 120 6.94 -4.30 23.59
C VAL A 120 6.47 -3.77 24.96
N ILE A 121 6.65 -4.54 26.03
CA ILE A 121 6.32 -4.10 27.39
C ILE A 121 7.07 -2.82 27.80
N ARG A 122 8.17 -2.48 27.16
CA ARG A 122 8.89 -1.20 27.41
C ARG A 122 8.11 0.00 26.89
N TYR A 123 7.28 -0.22 25.89
CA TYR A 123 6.41 0.81 25.26
C TYR A 123 4.99 0.76 25.81
N ILE A 124 4.55 -0.42 26.30
CA ILE A 124 3.22 -0.64 26.87
C ILE A 124 3.39 -1.32 28.24
N PRO A 125 3.71 -0.58 29.33
CA PRO A 125 4.01 -1.16 30.65
C PRO A 125 2.85 -1.97 31.28
N GLU A 126 1.61 -1.69 30.85
CA GLU A 126 0.42 -2.43 31.27
C GLU A 126 0.15 -3.70 30.46
N LEU A 127 0.90 -3.98 29.38
CA LEU A 127 0.72 -5.18 28.58
C LEU A 127 0.85 -6.45 29.45
N ARG A 128 -0.12 -7.34 29.31
CA ARG A 128 -0.09 -8.66 29.93
C ARG A 128 -0.51 -9.69 28.90
N LEU A 129 0.38 -10.64 28.62
CA LEU A 129 0.06 -11.89 27.91
C LEU A 129 -0.22 -12.99 28.92
N SER A 130 -0.82 -14.09 28.46
CA SER A 130 -1.10 -15.24 29.35
C SER A 130 0.17 -15.88 29.93
N ASP A 131 1.30 -15.80 29.22
CA ASP A 131 2.60 -16.21 29.70
C ASP A 131 3.44 -14.98 30.09
N PRO A 132 3.87 -14.85 31.38
CA PRO A 132 4.72 -13.75 31.81
C PRO A 132 6.07 -13.69 31.09
N ARG A 133 6.63 -14.84 30.66
CA ARG A 133 7.90 -14.86 29.90
C ARG A 133 7.71 -14.27 28.52
N ALA A 134 6.63 -14.66 27.82
CA ALA A 134 6.28 -14.06 26.54
C ALA A 134 6.02 -12.55 26.68
N THR A 135 5.35 -12.12 27.77
CA THR A 135 5.15 -10.69 28.07
C THR A 135 6.45 -9.89 28.09
N GLN A 136 7.52 -10.48 28.66
CA GLN A 136 8.83 -9.83 28.74
C GLN A 136 9.69 -9.97 27.48
N ALA A 137 9.29 -10.82 26.52
CA ALA A 137 10.13 -11.19 25.38
C ALA A 137 9.61 -10.71 24.02
N VAL A 138 8.27 -10.60 23.84
CA VAL A 138 7.68 -10.24 22.54
C VAL A 138 8.11 -8.84 22.10
N THR A 139 8.57 -8.74 20.84
CA THR A 139 9.11 -7.51 20.24
C THR A 139 8.20 -6.99 19.13
N LEU A 140 8.41 -5.71 18.69
CA LEU A 140 7.72 -5.14 17.54
C LEU A 140 7.99 -5.94 16.25
N ARG A 141 9.23 -6.39 16.05
CA ARG A 141 9.61 -7.28 14.94
C ARG A 141 8.72 -8.51 14.90
N GLN A 142 8.57 -9.18 16.03
CA GLN A 142 7.81 -10.41 16.13
C GLN A 142 6.29 -10.20 15.94
N LEU A 143 5.75 -9.05 16.35
CA LEU A 143 4.36 -8.69 16.08
C LEU A 143 4.12 -8.45 14.59
N LEU A 144 5.03 -7.69 13.93
CA LEU A 144 4.92 -7.32 12.51
C LEU A 144 5.28 -8.46 11.55
N SER A 145 6.04 -9.45 12.01
CA SER A 145 6.40 -10.65 11.23
C SER A 145 5.54 -11.87 11.55
N HIS A 146 4.50 -11.72 12.38
CA HIS A 146 3.61 -12.82 12.78
C HIS A 146 4.33 -13.99 13.49
N THR A 147 5.36 -13.66 14.28
CA THR A 147 6.16 -14.65 15.02
C THR A 147 6.11 -14.46 16.52
N SER A 148 5.14 -13.73 17.04
CA SER A 148 5.00 -13.42 18.47
C SER A 148 4.72 -14.64 19.36
N GLY A 149 4.34 -15.78 18.77
CA GLY A 149 3.87 -16.97 19.48
C GLY A 149 2.41 -16.90 19.92
N LEU A 150 1.73 -15.79 19.66
CA LEU A 150 0.27 -15.67 19.82
C LEU A 150 -0.45 -16.48 18.74
N PRO A 151 -1.67 -16.98 18.99
CA PRO A 151 -2.36 -17.86 18.05
C PRO A 151 -2.75 -17.11 16.76
N PRO A 152 -2.89 -17.83 15.64
CA PRO A 152 -3.35 -17.27 14.40
C PRO A 152 -4.82 -16.80 14.49
N ASP A 153 -5.25 -15.96 13.55
CA ASP A 153 -6.55 -15.26 13.59
C ASP A 153 -7.75 -16.21 13.74
N GLU A 154 -7.70 -17.41 13.20
CA GLU A 154 -8.79 -18.41 13.28
C GLU A 154 -9.06 -18.91 14.70
N GLN A 155 -8.09 -18.80 15.58
CA GLN A 155 -8.19 -19.23 16.99
C GLN A 155 -8.66 -18.12 17.93
N TRP A 156 -8.81 -16.90 17.42
CA TRP A 156 -9.32 -15.78 18.20
C TRP A 156 -10.85 -15.78 18.26
N PRO A 157 -11.45 -15.21 19.32
CA PRO A 157 -12.89 -15.02 19.37
C PRO A 157 -13.38 -14.22 18.14
N ARG A 158 -14.48 -14.68 17.53
CA ARG A 158 -15.08 -13.99 16.36
C ARG A 158 -15.52 -12.57 16.68
N GLN A 159 -15.98 -12.35 17.91
CA GLN A 159 -16.34 -11.00 18.36
C GLN A 159 -15.08 -10.19 18.61
N VAL A 160 -14.96 -9.10 17.88
CA VAL A 160 -13.86 -8.13 18.03
C VAL A 160 -14.31 -7.06 19.03
N PRO A 161 -13.51 -6.75 20.06
CA PRO A 161 -13.79 -5.60 20.91
C PRO A 161 -13.89 -4.31 20.10
N PRO A 162 -14.75 -3.35 20.49
CA PRO A 162 -15.00 -2.14 19.71
C PRO A 162 -13.81 -1.15 19.74
N THR A 163 -12.84 -1.37 20.62
CA THR A 163 -11.66 -0.51 20.77
C THR A 163 -10.36 -1.30 20.73
N ARG A 164 -9.26 -0.68 20.30
CA ARG A 164 -7.92 -1.27 20.34
C ARG A 164 -7.48 -1.64 21.75
N GLU A 165 -7.76 -0.78 22.73
CA GLU A 165 -7.48 -1.09 24.13
C GLU A 165 -8.20 -2.38 24.59
N GLY A 166 -9.45 -2.57 24.18
CA GLY A 166 -10.21 -3.79 24.43
C GLY A 166 -9.56 -5.02 23.79
N ILE A 167 -9.02 -4.89 22.58
CA ILE A 167 -8.23 -5.94 21.92
C ILE A 167 -6.98 -6.24 22.74
N VAL A 168 -6.22 -5.23 23.14
CA VAL A 168 -4.96 -5.37 23.91
C VAL A 168 -5.22 -6.03 25.27
N ARG A 169 -6.26 -5.65 25.97
CA ARG A 169 -6.67 -6.32 27.22
C ARG A 169 -7.01 -7.79 27.04
N GLY A 170 -7.53 -8.17 25.85
CA GLY A 170 -7.86 -9.56 25.52
C GLY A 170 -6.65 -10.49 25.41
N PHE A 171 -5.44 -9.97 25.21
CA PHE A 171 -4.24 -10.79 25.05
C PHE A 171 -3.90 -11.65 26.28
N VAL A 172 -4.29 -11.20 27.48
CA VAL A 172 -4.06 -11.95 28.72
C VAL A 172 -4.77 -13.31 28.74
N THR A 173 -5.84 -13.47 27.99
CA THR A 173 -6.63 -14.73 27.92
C THR A 173 -6.20 -15.64 26.78
N MET A 174 -5.37 -15.15 25.86
CA MET A 174 -4.98 -15.92 24.68
C MET A 174 -3.74 -16.77 24.97
N PRO A 175 -3.78 -18.08 24.68
CA PRO A 175 -2.65 -18.95 24.93
C PRO A 175 -1.45 -18.57 24.08
N ILE A 176 -0.23 -18.71 24.59
CA ILE A 176 0.98 -18.72 23.79
C ILE A 176 1.12 -20.12 23.18
N THR A 177 1.07 -20.22 21.87
CA THR A 177 1.03 -21.50 21.12
C THR A 177 2.37 -21.85 20.50
N ALA A 178 3.35 -20.93 20.53
CA ALA A 178 4.74 -21.14 20.13
C ALA A 178 5.66 -20.21 20.92
N GLN A 179 6.95 -20.54 20.98
CA GLN A 179 7.94 -19.56 21.47
C GLN A 179 8.01 -18.36 20.52
N PRO A 180 8.12 -17.12 21.04
CA PRO A 180 8.34 -15.95 20.21
C PRO A 180 9.53 -16.13 19.27
N GLY A 181 9.34 -15.84 17.99
CA GLY A 181 10.33 -16.02 16.92
C GLY A 181 10.35 -17.41 16.26
N ALA A 182 9.66 -18.42 16.82
CA ALA A 182 9.85 -19.82 16.41
C ALA A 182 9.10 -20.20 15.11
N ARG A 183 7.93 -19.63 14.87
CA ARG A 183 7.12 -19.98 13.69
C ARG A 183 6.17 -18.87 13.27
N PHE A 184 5.79 -18.91 12.00
CA PHE A 184 4.78 -18.04 11.42
C PHE A 184 3.37 -18.42 11.93
N GLN A 185 2.64 -17.42 12.43
CA GLN A 185 1.23 -17.54 12.85
C GLN A 185 0.53 -16.22 12.54
N TYR A 186 -0.18 -16.17 11.41
CA TYR A 186 -0.80 -14.94 10.92
C TYR A 186 -1.81 -14.39 11.93
N CYS A 187 -1.51 -13.23 12.50
CA CYS A 187 -2.24 -12.65 13.62
C CYS A 187 -2.49 -11.15 13.39
N SER A 188 -3.67 -10.78 12.92
CA SER A 188 -4.05 -9.38 12.69
C SER A 188 -4.06 -8.56 13.99
N ARG A 189 -4.50 -9.16 15.11
CA ARG A 189 -4.48 -8.49 16.41
C ARG A 189 -3.07 -8.19 16.91
N CYS A 190 -2.08 -8.97 16.48
CA CYS A 190 -0.68 -8.69 16.78
C CYS A 190 -0.22 -7.38 16.13
N VAL A 191 -0.65 -7.10 14.90
CA VAL A 191 -0.37 -5.82 14.24
C VAL A 191 -1.11 -4.67 14.91
N VAL A 192 -2.33 -4.90 15.41
CA VAL A 192 -3.05 -3.92 16.24
C VAL A 192 -2.28 -3.61 17.52
N LEU A 193 -1.65 -4.61 18.16
CA LEU A 193 -0.79 -4.39 19.34
C LEU A 193 0.44 -3.54 18.97
N ALA A 194 1.06 -3.77 17.81
CA ALA A 194 2.16 -2.94 17.32
C ALA A 194 1.71 -1.48 17.08
N ALA A 195 0.52 -1.29 16.50
CA ALA A 195 -0.08 0.04 16.33
C ALA A 195 -0.41 0.71 17.67
N TYR A 196 -0.91 -0.07 18.64
CA TYR A 196 -1.13 0.46 19.99
C TYR A 196 0.16 0.89 20.67
N ALA A 197 1.28 0.17 20.45
CA ALA A 197 2.59 0.63 20.91
C ALA A 197 2.99 1.97 20.27
N LEU A 198 2.77 2.13 18.95
CA LEU A 198 2.98 3.41 18.28
C LEU A 198 2.18 4.52 18.97
N GLU A 199 0.88 4.31 19.24
CA GLU A 199 0.02 5.30 19.91
C GLU A 199 0.58 5.72 21.27
N GLN A 200 1.05 4.76 22.09
CA GLN A 200 1.63 5.06 23.40
C GLN A 200 2.92 5.88 23.30
N ILE A 201 3.72 5.63 22.25
CA ILE A 201 5.00 6.33 22.04
C ILE A 201 4.78 7.77 21.58
N VAL A 202 3.86 7.96 20.59
CA VAL A 202 3.67 9.27 19.96
C VAL A 202 2.58 10.12 20.62
N GLY A 203 1.75 9.54 21.49
CA GLY A 203 0.68 10.23 22.20
C GLY A 203 -0.51 10.66 21.32
N GLN A 204 -0.68 10.01 20.16
CA GLN A 204 -1.82 10.24 19.24
C GLN A 204 -2.30 8.92 18.64
N SER A 205 -3.52 8.90 18.09
CA SER A 205 -4.06 7.70 17.47
C SER A 205 -3.23 7.27 16.25
N TRP A 206 -3.23 5.97 15.94
CA TRP A 206 -2.59 5.41 14.76
C TRP A 206 -3.14 6.05 13.47
N GLU A 207 -4.43 6.36 13.41
CA GLU A 207 -5.05 7.04 12.27
C GLU A 207 -4.50 8.45 12.10
N ALA A 208 -4.37 9.21 13.19
CA ALA A 208 -3.82 10.57 13.13
C ALA A 208 -2.35 10.53 12.67
N TYR A 209 -1.57 9.62 13.23
CA TYR A 209 -0.18 9.43 12.82
C TYR A 209 -0.07 9.04 11.35
N THR A 210 -0.80 7.99 10.92
CA THR A 210 -0.77 7.48 9.54
C THR A 210 -1.21 8.56 8.55
N ARG A 211 -2.25 9.33 8.87
CA ARG A 211 -2.71 10.45 8.03
C ARG A 211 -1.61 11.49 7.86
N THR A 212 -1.00 11.93 8.96
CA THR A 212 -0.02 13.03 8.93
C THR A 212 1.31 12.62 8.33
N HIS A 213 1.79 11.42 8.66
CA HIS A 213 3.15 10.99 8.33
C HIS A 213 3.24 10.06 7.12
N ILE A 214 2.11 9.52 6.64
CA ILE A 214 2.08 8.64 5.47
C ILE A 214 1.12 9.18 4.43
N PHE A 215 -0.18 9.38 4.71
CA PHE A 215 -1.14 9.77 3.69
C PHE A 215 -0.84 11.15 3.10
N VAL A 216 -0.61 12.16 3.94
CA VAL A 216 -0.31 13.53 3.48
C VAL A 216 0.97 13.58 2.62
N PRO A 217 2.10 13.01 3.04
CA PRO A 217 3.31 12.97 2.19
C PRO A 217 3.13 12.22 0.87
N LEU A 218 2.24 11.23 0.82
CA LEU A 218 1.94 10.44 -0.38
C LEU A 218 0.81 11.02 -1.24
N GLY A 219 0.20 12.14 -0.84
CA GLY A 219 -0.94 12.70 -1.57
C GLY A 219 -2.22 11.88 -1.47
N MET A 220 -2.34 10.94 -0.53
CA MET A 220 -3.50 10.08 -0.31
C MET A 220 -4.64 10.88 0.37
N ALA A 221 -5.21 11.81 -0.37
CA ALA A 221 -6.13 12.82 0.15
C ALA A 221 -7.52 12.24 0.49
N THR A 222 -7.92 11.17 -0.20
CA THR A 222 -9.25 10.55 -0.04
C THR A 222 -9.21 9.30 0.83
N ALA A 223 -8.02 8.75 1.09
CA ALA A 223 -7.85 7.57 1.92
C ALA A 223 -8.44 7.76 3.33
N SER A 224 -9.10 6.73 3.82
CA SER A 224 -9.82 6.75 5.09
C SER A 224 -9.56 5.48 5.93
N PHE A 225 -10.20 5.42 7.09
CA PHE A 225 -10.01 4.32 8.02
C PHE A 225 -11.35 3.80 8.51
N GLY A 226 -11.51 2.48 8.42
CA GLY A 226 -12.65 1.77 8.95
C GLY A 226 -13.98 2.09 8.26
N LEU A 227 -15.05 1.54 8.80
CA LEU A 227 -16.36 1.61 8.18
C LEU A 227 -16.84 3.05 7.91
N LEU A 228 -16.71 3.94 8.91
CA LEU A 228 -17.30 5.27 8.82
C LEU A 228 -16.67 6.13 7.72
N GLY A 229 -15.37 6.01 7.52
CA GLY A 229 -14.67 6.72 6.46
C GLY A 229 -15.12 6.28 5.07
N LEU A 230 -15.20 4.96 4.87
CA LEU A 230 -15.62 4.40 3.59
C LEU A 230 -17.10 4.66 3.29
N GLU A 231 -18.00 4.40 4.25
CA GLU A 231 -19.44 4.55 4.07
C GLU A 231 -19.86 5.98 3.71
N GLN A 232 -19.12 6.99 4.19
CA GLN A 232 -19.41 8.40 3.94
C GLN A 232 -18.73 8.95 2.68
N ALA A 233 -17.79 8.21 2.07
CA ALA A 233 -17.08 8.68 0.89
C ALA A 233 -18.02 8.77 -0.34
N PRO A 234 -17.98 9.88 -1.11
CA PRO A 234 -18.86 10.06 -2.26
C PRO A 234 -18.53 9.12 -3.43
N ASP A 235 -17.25 8.77 -3.59
CA ASP A 235 -16.79 7.81 -4.59
C ASP A 235 -16.23 6.56 -3.89
N ARG A 236 -17.11 5.67 -3.49
CA ARG A 236 -16.80 4.41 -2.81
C ARG A 236 -17.39 3.22 -3.53
N ALA A 237 -16.76 2.09 -3.38
CA ALA A 237 -17.28 0.82 -3.87
C ALA A 237 -18.21 0.17 -2.84
N GLN A 238 -19.41 -0.24 -3.27
CA GLN A 238 -20.32 -1.08 -2.51
C GLN A 238 -19.73 -2.49 -2.41
N PRO A 239 -19.61 -3.11 -1.21
CA PRO A 239 -19.13 -4.48 -1.07
C PRO A 239 -20.15 -5.51 -1.54
N TYR A 240 -19.70 -6.49 -2.33
CA TYR A 240 -20.54 -7.58 -2.84
C TYR A 240 -19.98 -8.96 -2.49
N ARG A 241 -20.88 -9.90 -2.29
CA ARG A 241 -20.57 -11.34 -2.33
C ARG A 241 -21.27 -11.99 -3.52
N HIS A 242 -20.67 -13.03 -4.06
CA HIS A 242 -21.32 -13.83 -5.09
C HIS A 242 -22.14 -14.95 -4.45
N ASP A 243 -23.41 -15.00 -4.80
CA ASP A 243 -24.36 -16.06 -4.45
C ASP A 243 -24.70 -16.84 -5.70
N ALA A 244 -24.66 -18.18 -5.62
CA ALA A 244 -24.86 -19.05 -6.79
C ALA A 244 -26.26 -18.94 -7.41
N VAL A 245 -27.26 -18.49 -6.64
CA VAL A 245 -28.66 -18.37 -7.09
C VAL A 245 -29.00 -16.93 -7.47
N SER A 246 -28.62 -15.99 -6.60
CA SER A 246 -28.99 -14.57 -6.71
C SER A 246 -27.96 -13.73 -7.46
N GLY A 247 -26.82 -14.31 -7.82
CA GLY A 247 -25.68 -13.58 -8.39
C GLY A 247 -24.95 -12.73 -7.35
N GLU A 248 -24.62 -11.48 -7.70
CA GLU A 248 -23.97 -10.56 -6.77
C GLU A 248 -24.98 -9.93 -5.82
N VAL A 249 -24.73 -10.08 -4.54
CA VAL A 249 -25.57 -9.58 -3.44
C VAL A 249 -24.77 -8.58 -2.63
N PRO A 250 -25.30 -7.35 -2.38
CA PRO A 250 -24.62 -6.37 -1.57
C PRO A 250 -24.44 -6.87 -0.13
N ILE A 251 -23.30 -6.60 0.45
CA ILE A 251 -23.01 -6.89 1.84
C ILE A 251 -23.39 -5.65 2.66
N PRO A 252 -24.20 -5.81 3.73
CA PRO A 252 -24.52 -4.70 4.61
C PRO A 252 -23.26 -4.12 5.27
N TRP A 253 -23.14 -2.80 5.29
CA TRP A 253 -22.01 -2.07 5.89
C TRP A 253 -21.74 -2.47 7.35
N SER A 254 -22.78 -2.82 8.10
CA SER A 254 -22.65 -3.30 9.48
C SER A 254 -21.74 -4.53 9.64
N ARG A 255 -21.54 -5.31 8.59
CA ARG A 255 -20.61 -6.45 8.59
C ARG A 255 -19.15 -6.04 8.68
N LEU A 256 -18.84 -4.77 8.42
CA LEU A 256 -17.48 -4.21 8.43
C LEU A 256 -17.17 -3.39 9.70
N GLN A 257 -18.11 -3.29 10.66
CA GLN A 257 -17.93 -2.48 11.90
C GLN A 257 -16.67 -2.83 12.69
N TYR A 258 -16.27 -4.10 12.69
CA TYR A 258 -15.05 -4.56 13.39
C TYR A 258 -13.76 -3.92 12.85
N LEU A 259 -13.77 -3.41 11.62
CA LEU A 259 -12.63 -2.75 11.00
C LEU A 259 -12.25 -1.45 11.72
N GLN A 260 -13.17 -0.84 12.48
CA GLN A 260 -12.82 0.35 13.25
C GLN A 260 -11.71 0.07 14.27
N ALA A 261 -11.81 -1.02 15.02
CA ALA A 261 -10.79 -1.41 15.99
C ALA A 261 -9.58 -2.09 15.33
N LEU A 262 -9.81 -2.82 14.23
CA LEU A 262 -8.77 -3.53 13.47
C LEU A 262 -8.15 -2.69 12.35
N ALA A 263 -8.40 -1.37 12.27
CA ALA A 263 -7.93 -0.51 11.19
C ALA A 263 -6.43 -0.67 10.89
N PRO A 264 -5.52 -0.76 11.88
CA PRO A 264 -4.10 -0.96 11.62
C PRO A 264 -3.74 -2.25 10.89
N ALA A 265 -4.62 -3.25 10.94
CA ALA A 265 -4.38 -4.57 10.34
C ALA A 265 -5.22 -4.84 9.09
N GLY A 266 -6.29 -4.04 8.84
CA GLY A 266 -7.21 -4.36 7.74
C GLY A 266 -8.22 -3.29 7.36
N GLY A 267 -8.17 -2.10 7.95
CA GLY A 267 -9.23 -1.13 7.78
C GLY A 267 -8.82 0.17 7.07
N ILE A 268 -7.75 0.19 6.28
CA ILE A 268 -7.50 1.30 5.37
C ILE A 268 -8.41 1.15 4.15
N ASP A 269 -8.99 2.28 3.73
CA ASP A 269 -9.74 2.44 2.50
C ASP A 269 -8.98 3.41 1.61
N ALA A 270 -8.74 3.02 0.36
CA ALA A 270 -7.96 3.82 -0.57
C ALA A 270 -8.38 3.56 -2.01
N SER A 271 -8.07 4.51 -2.88
CA SER A 271 -8.21 4.38 -4.33
C SER A 271 -7.01 3.66 -4.95
N VAL A 272 -7.17 3.19 -6.18
CA VAL A 272 -6.06 2.54 -6.88
C VAL A 272 -4.93 3.52 -7.18
N SER A 273 -5.22 4.79 -7.44
CA SER A 273 -4.21 5.83 -7.64
C SER A 273 -3.38 6.05 -6.36
N GLU A 274 -4.04 6.13 -5.20
CA GLU A 274 -3.33 6.30 -3.92
C GLU A 274 -2.45 5.08 -3.57
N ILE A 275 -2.91 3.86 -3.89
CA ILE A 275 -2.09 2.65 -3.66
C ILE A 275 -0.98 2.52 -4.70
N ALA A 276 -1.15 3.08 -5.91
CA ALA A 276 -0.07 3.15 -6.90
C ALA A 276 1.07 4.07 -6.43
N ASP A 277 0.77 5.24 -5.84
CA ASP A 277 1.77 6.11 -5.22
C ASP A 277 2.46 5.42 -4.03
N TYR A 278 1.70 4.68 -3.21
CA TYR A 278 2.29 3.85 -2.16
C TYR A 278 3.20 2.74 -2.72
N ALA A 279 2.84 2.13 -3.85
CA ALA A 279 3.69 1.14 -4.53
C ALA A 279 4.99 1.77 -5.07
N LEU A 280 4.93 2.98 -5.62
CA LEU A 280 6.12 3.73 -6.04
C LEU A 280 7.06 4.02 -4.86
N LEU A 281 6.52 4.44 -3.70
CA LEU A 281 7.31 4.62 -2.47
C LEU A 281 8.08 3.34 -2.09
N GLN A 282 7.42 2.17 -2.18
CA GLN A 282 8.01 0.88 -1.85
C GLN A 282 9.11 0.47 -2.85
N LEU A 283 8.96 0.83 -4.12
CA LEU A 283 9.90 0.52 -5.21
C LEU A 283 11.09 1.50 -5.28
N ASP A 284 10.94 2.73 -4.75
CA ASP A 284 11.97 3.78 -4.75
C ASP A 284 12.59 3.99 -3.36
N ASP A 285 12.85 2.86 -2.65
CA ASP A 285 13.59 2.83 -1.39
C ASP A 285 13.11 3.88 -0.34
N GLY A 286 11.80 4.11 -0.29
CA GLY A 286 11.18 5.03 0.67
C GLY A 286 11.15 6.50 0.23
N MET A 287 11.34 6.75 -1.06
CA MET A 287 11.17 8.07 -1.69
C MET A 287 9.88 8.13 -2.51
N LEU A 288 9.22 9.27 -2.52
CA LEU A 288 8.16 9.58 -3.48
C LEU A 288 8.28 11.05 -3.91
N ALA A 289 8.26 11.30 -5.21
CA ALA A 289 8.34 12.65 -5.79
C ALA A 289 9.48 13.53 -5.19
N GLY A 290 10.62 12.91 -4.87
CA GLY A 290 11.79 13.58 -4.27
C GLY A 290 11.72 13.79 -2.75
N HIS A 291 10.63 13.36 -2.10
CA HIS A 291 10.45 13.41 -0.65
C HIS A 291 10.75 12.06 -0.01
N ARG A 292 11.63 12.04 1.00
CA ARG A 292 11.92 10.83 1.77
C ARG A 292 10.89 10.65 2.89
N VAL A 293 10.15 9.54 2.82
CA VAL A 293 9.13 9.17 3.82
C VAL A 293 9.72 8.26 4.88
N VAL A 294 10.67 7.40 4.49
CA VAL A 294 11.41 6.49 5.38
C VAL A 294 12.79 6.26 4.78
N SER A 295 13.80 5.93 5.59
CA SER A 295 15.15 5.66 5.08
C SER A 295 15.19 4.42 4.17
N ALA A 296 16.11 4.40 3.21
CA ALA A 296 16.35 3.22 2.37
C ALA A 296 16.72 1.98 3.21
N GLN A 297 17.44 2.18 4.31
CA GLN A 297 17.79 1.10 5.24
C GLN A 297 16.53 0.48 5.85
N MET A 298 15.59 1.28 6.31
CA MET A 298 14.34 0.78 6.89
C MET A 298 13.41 0.22 5.84
N MET A 299 13.37 0.76 4.61
CA MET A 299 12.63 0.16 3.51
C MET A 299 13.16 -1.26 3.19
N ALA A 300 14.47 -1.42 3.11
CA ALA A 300 15.09 -2.74 2.93
C ALA A 300 14.77 -3.69 4.11
N GLU A 301 14.73 -3.18 5.34
CA GLU A 301 14.35 -3.96 6.53
C GLU A 301 12.88 -4.38 6.50
N LEU A 302 11.97 -3.52 6.04
CA LEU A 302 10.55 -3.85 5.86
C LEU A 302 10.36 -5.03 4.90
N HIS A 303 11.18 -5.12 3.86
CA HIS A 303 11.11 -6.16 2.83
C HIS A 303 11.99 -7.38 3.15
N ARG A 304 12.85 -7.32 4.16
CA ARG A 304 13.77 -8.40 4.50
C ARG A 304 13.00 -9.61 5.06
N PRO A 305 13.15 -10.81 4.47
CA PRO A 305 12.55 -12.04 4.97
C PRO A 305 12.84 -12.26 6.47
N GLN A 306 11.80 -12.49 7.27
CA GLN A 306 11.93 -12.72 8.72
C GLN A 306 11.70 -14.19 9.08
N ILE A 307 10.70 -14.83 8.46
CA ILE A 307 10.29 -16.19 8.78
C ILE A 307 9.74 -16.89 7.56
N ALA A 308 10.10 -18.17 7.37
CA ALA A 308 9.51 -18.99 6.32
C ALA A 308 8.04 -19.25 6.62
N VAL A 309 7.20 -19.11 5.60
CA VAL A 309 5.77 -19.44 5.65
C VAL A 309 5.58 -20.89 5.26
N GLY A 310 4.79 -21.64 6.04
CA GLY A 310 4.61 -23.09 5.84
C GLY A 310 3.95 -23.44 4.49
N ALA A 311 4.06 -24.71 4.12
CA ALA A 311 3.60 -25.25 2.84
C ALA A 311 2.10 -25.03 2.56
N ASP A 312 1.28 -24.92 3.60
CA ASP A 312 -0.17 -24.69 3.47
C ASP A 312 -0.52 -23.36 2.78
N TRP A 313 0.44 -22.42 2.72
CA TRP A 313 0.32 -21.12 2.05
C TRP A 313 0.91 -21.11 0.63
N THR A 314 1.55 -22.20 0.20
CA THR A 314 2.29 -22.30 -1.07
C THR A 314 1.50 -23.01 -2.18
N ALA A 315 0.17 -22.98 -2.17
CA ALA A 315 -0.69 -23.76 -3.09
C ALA A 315 -0.42 -23.55 -4.62
N ALA A 316 0.48 -22.64 -5.01
CA ALA A 316 0.89 -22.46 -6.39
C ALA A 316 2.28 -23.09 -6.63
N ALA A 317 2.36 -24.10 -7.49
CA ALA A 317 3.52 -24.97 -7.80
C ALA A 317 4.80 -24.25 -8.35
N ARG A 318 4.91 -22.92 -8.23
CA ARG A 318 6.04 -22.13 -8.74
C ARG A 318 6.54 -21.04 -7.79
N ILE A 319 6.02 -21.01 -6.56
CA ILE A 319 6.48 -20.08 -5.52
C ILE A 319 7.62 -20.75 -4.77
N GLN A 320 8.77 -20.11 -4.70
CA GLN A 320 9.93 -20.53 -3.93
C GLN A 320 10.24 -19.48 -2.86
N ASN A 321 10.94 -19.86 -1.82
CA ASN A 321 11.41 -18.96 -0.76
C ASN A 321 10.31 -18.06 -0.18
N LEU A 322 9.10 -18.65 0.03
CA LEU A 322 8.00 -17.91 0.61
C LEU A 322 8.30 -17.59 2.08
N HIS A 323 8.40 -16.30 2.38
CA HIS A 323 8.64 -15.77 3.72
C HIS A 323 7.62 -14.65 4.03
N TYR A 324 7.50 -14.36 5.30
CA TYR A 324 6.90 -13.12 5.75
C TYR A 324 7.99 -12.20 6.29
N ALA A 325 7.91 -10.94 5.92
CA ALA A 325 8.77 -9.85 6.34
C ALA A 325 8.04 -8.96 7.38
N LEU A 326 8.24 -7.67 7.39
CA LEU A 326 7.51 -6.76 8.30
C LEU A 326 6.29 -6.16 7.60
N GLY A 327 5.14 -6.83 7.73
CA GLY A 327 3.89 -6.44 7.05
C GLY A 327 3.83 -6.79 5.57
N TRP A 328 4.74 -7.63 5.06
CA TRP A 328 4.83 -8.05 3.67
C TRP A 328 5.11 -9.54 3.55
N PHE A 329 4.56 -10.17 2.51
CA PHE A 329 5.08 -11.43 2.01
C PHE A 329 6.22 -11.18 1.04
N THR A 330 7.19 -12.09 1.03
CA THR A 330 8.25 -12.13 0.01
C THR A 330 8.34 -13.53 -0.57
N ALA A 331 8.60 -13.63 -1.87
CA ALA A 331 8.74 -14.92 -2.54
C ALA A 331 9.55 -14.77 -3.82
N ASP A 332 10.09 -15.88 -4.31
CA ASP A 332 10.71 -15.94 -5.64
C ASP A 332 9.77 -16.69 -6.59
N VAL A 333 9.45 -16.02 -7.71
CA VAL A 333 8.61 -16.58 -8.77
C VAL A 333 9.37 -16.51 -10.10
N ARG A 334 9.72 -17.66 -10.67
CA ARG A 334 10.51 -17.76 -11.92
C ARG A 334 11.82 -16.97 -11.86
N GLY A 335 12.46 -16.94 -10.70
CA GLY A 335 13.75 -16.25 -10.50
C GLY A 335 13.62 -14.74 -10.25
N VAL A 336 12.40 -14.19 -10.17
CA VAL A 336 12.15 -12.80 -9.79
C VAL A 336 11.75 -12.76 -8.33
N HIS A 337 12.46 -11.95 -7.53
CA HIS A 337 12.08 -11.67 -6.14
C HIS A 337 10.89 -10.71 -6.10
N LEU A 338 9.85 -11.10 -5.39
CA LEU A 338 8.62 -10.34 -5.23
C LEU A 338 8.42 -9.94 -3.77
N VAL A 339 7.90 -8.73 -3.58
CA VAL A 339 7.34 -8.21 -2.33
C VAL A 339 5.86 -7.98 -2.57
N TYR A 340 4.99 -8.59 -1.77
CA TYR A 340 3.56 -8.51 -2.04
C TYR A 340 2.72 -8.62 -0.77
N HIS A 341 1.47 -8.17 -0.86
CA HIS A 341 0.45 -8.47 0.13
C HIS A 341 -0.94 -8.50 -0.52
N ASN A 342 -1.77 -9.43 -0.06
CA ASN A 342 -3.17 -9.50 -0.43
C ASN A 342 -4.02 -8.87 0.68
N GLY A 343 -5.19 -8.37 0.32
CA GLY A 343 -6.19 -7.86 1.25
C GLY A 343 -7.53 -8.56 1.07
N ALA A 344 -8.14 -8.95 2.17
CA ALA A 344 -9.44 -9.60 2.19
C ALA A 344 -10.28 -9.11 3.36
N ASN A 345 -11.47 -8.60 3.04
CA ASN A 345 -12.55 -8.33 3.98
C ASN A 345 -13.89 -8.68 3.30
N PRO A 346 -14.99 -8.77 4.03
CA PRO A 346 -16.29 -9.03 3.42
C PRO A 346 -16.58 -8.04 2.29
N GLY A 347 -16.77 -8.59 1.07
CA GLY A 347 -17.07 -7.84 -0.14
C GLY A 347 -15.89 -7.12 -0.79
N PHE A 348 -14.66 -7.27 -0.29
CA PHE A 348 -13.48 -6.65 -0.87
C PHE A 348 -12.31 -7.62 -0.97
N ARG A 349 -11.58 -7.50 -2.09
CA ARG A 349 -10.25 -8.10 -2.26
C ARG A 349 -9.31 -7.08 -2.85
N ALA A 350 -8.04 -7.18 -2.46
CA ALA A 350 -6.97 -6.34 -2.95
C ALA A 350 -5.69 -7.15 -3.14
N ALA A 351 -4.86 -6.74 -4.06
CA ALA A 351 -3.51 -7.26 -4.22
C ALA A 351 -2.56 -6.13 -4.60
N ILE A 352 -1.41 -6.07 -3.96
CA ILE A 352 -0.24 -5.30 -4.36
C ILE A 352 0.92 -6.27 -4.54
N VAL A 353 1.54 -6.26 -5.72
CA VAL A 353 2.66 -7.14 -6.05
C VAL A 353 3.75 -6.30 -6.69
N LEU A 354 4.93 -6.33 -6.10
CA LEU A 354 6.10 -5.54 -6.48
C LEU A 354 7.25 -6.45 -6.89
N ALA A 355 7.96 -6.08 -7.93
CA ALA A 355 9.22 -6.67 -8.37
C ALA A 355 10.31 -5.60 -8.29
N PRO A 356 10.95 -5.38 -7.12
CA PRO A 356 11.87 -4.25 -6.91
C PRO A 356 13.03 -4.23 -7.91
N SER A 357 13.61 -5.39 -8.23
CA SER A 357 14.72 -5.49 -9.20
C SER A 357 14.37 -5.06 -10.63
N ALA A 358 13.08 -5.00 -10.96
CA ALA A 358 12.56 -4.59 -12.27
C ALA A 358 11.84 -3.24 -12.21
N SER A 359 11.84 -2.57 -11.06
CA SER A 359 11.06 -1.33 -10.81
C SER A 359 9.62 -1.45 -11.35
N ALA A 360 9.00 -2.62 -11.13
CA ALA A 360 7.67 -2.95 -11.65
C ALA A 360 6.71 -3.33 -10.52
N GLY A 361 5.43 -3.01 -10.69
CA GLY A 361 4.40 -3.32 -9.72
C GLY A 361 3.01 -3.40 -10.33
N VAL A 362 2.13 -4.11 -9.65
CA VAL A 362 0.72 -4.24 -10.01
C VAL A 362 -0.13 -4.06 -8.77
N VAL A 363 -1.15 -3.24 -8.87
CA VAL A 363 -2.19 -3.07 -7.85
C VAL A 363 -3.54 -3.46 -8.46
N VAL A 364 -4.28 -4.33 -7.79
CA VAL A 364 -5.64 -4.72 -8.17
C VAL A 364 -6.55 -4.58 -6.95
N LEU A 365 -7.61 -3.79 -7.08
CA LEU A 365 -8.64 -3.61 -6.06
C LEU A 365 -9.99 -4.07 -6.63
N THR A 366 -10.86 -4.67 -5.78
CA THR A 366 -12.20 -5.08 -6.23
C THR A 366 -13.21 -5.06 -5.08
N ASN A 367 -14.46 -4.81 -5.43
CA ASN A 367 -15.63 -4.93 -4.55
C ASN A 367 -16.30 -6.30 -4.63
N GLY A 368 -15.52 -7.35 -4.84
CA GLY A 368 -15.94 -8.75 -4.85
C GLY A 368 -15.07 -9.62 -3.95
N GLU A 369 -15.48 -10.87 -3.69
CA GLU A 369 -14.80 -11.79 -2.77
C GLU A 369 -13.91 -12.85 -3.47
N SER A 370 -13.44 -12.58 -4.69
CA SER A 370 -12.65 -13.56 -5.44
C SER A 370 -11.14 -13.34 -5.30
N ASP A 371 -10.48 -14.11 -4.44
CA ASP A 371 -9.02 -14.15 -4.36
C ASP A 371 -8.38 -14.58 -5.69
N ARG A 372 -9.03 -15.56 -6.38
CA ARG A 372 -8.55 -16.03 -7.70
C ARG A 372 -8.55 -14.93 -8.76
N PHE A 373 -9.46 -13.97 -8.67
CA PHE A 373 -9.49 -12.82 -9.56
C PHE A 373 -8.27 -11.92 -9.29
N THR A 374 -8.11 -11.42 -8.05
CA THR A 374 -7.05 -10.45 -7.73
C THR A 374 -5.66 -11.03 -7.91
N GLU A 375 -5.41 -12.25 -7.41
CA GLU A 375 -4.13 -12.92 -7.55
C GLU A 375 -3.83 -13.33 -8.99
N GLY A 376 -4.83 -13.82 -9.71
CA GLY A 376 -4.70 -14.20 -11.12
C GLY A 376 -4.42 -12.99 -12.02
N ALA A 377 -5.12 -11.87 -11.80
CA ALA A 377 -4.89 -10.62 -12.51
C ALA A 377 -3.49 -10.06 -12.20
N ALA A 378 -3.16 -9.88 -10.90
CA ALA A 378 -1.89 -9.29 -10.49
C ALA A 378 -0.69 -10.10 -11.01
N ARG A 379 -0.72 -11.43 -10.89
CA ARG A 379 0.34 -12.30 -11.40
C ARG A 379 0.48 -12.21 -12.91
N SER A 380 -0.64 -12.33 -13.65
CA SER A 380 -0.59 -12.36 -15.12
C SER A 380 -0.13 -11.02 -15.69
N LEU A 381 -0.53 -9.91 -15.08
CA LEU A 381 -0.13 -8.56 -15.49
C LEU A 381 1.33 -8.28 -15.16
N LEU A 382 1.81 -8.71 -13.99
CA LEU A 382 3.22 -8.59 -13.65
C LEU A 382 4.10 -9.41 -14.63
N GLU A 383 3.69 -10.64 -14.97
CA GLU A 383 4.40 -11.44 -15.98
C GLU A 383 4.44 -10.76 -17.36
N GLN A 384 3.43 -9.95 -17.73
CA GLN A 384 3.45 -9.15 -18.96
C GLN A 384 4.41 -7.95 -18.85
N LEU A 385 4.46 -7.27 -17.69
CA LEU A 385 5.37 -6.14 -17.45
C LEU A 385 6.85 -6.56 -17.45
N LEU A 386 7.15 -7.81 -17.07
CA LEU A 386 8.50 -8.34 -16.95
C LEU A 386 9.05 -8.94 -18.25
N ARG A 387 8.26 -8.96 -19.33
CA ARG A 387 8.69 -9.38 -20.68
C ARG A 387 9.29 -8.22 -21.45
#